data_28d0b7c1f3c90efa20e6227f72e27e1b
#
_entry.id   28d0b7c1f3c90efa20e6227f72e27e1b
#
_cell.length_a   1.000
_cell.length_b   1.000
_cell.length_c   1.000
_cell.angle_alpha   90.00
_cell.angle_beta   90.00
_cell.angle_gamma   90.00
#
_symmetry.space_group_name_H-M   'P 1'
#
loop_
_entity.id
_entity.type
_entity.pdbx_description
1 polymer ?
#
loop_
_entity_poly.entity_id
_entity_poly.type
_entity_poly.pdbx_seq_one_letter_code
_entity_poly.pdbx_strand_id
1 'polypeptide(L)'
;MSKIILTGDRPTGKLHVGHYVGSLKRRVELQNSGEYDKIFIMIADAQALTDNADNPEKVRQNIIEVALDYLSVGLDPAKSDIFIQSQISQLTELTFYYMNLVTVSRLQRNPTVKSEIQMRNFEASIPVEQTREIVRKFNSVYGDTLVEPQILLPDNKVCLRLPGTDGKAKMSKSLGNCIYLSDTEEDVKKKVMSMYTDPDHIKVSDPGKIEGNTVFTYLDAFSKEEDFGLFLPEYNNLDELKDHYKRGGLGDVKVKKFLLNVLNKELEPIRNRRHEYEKDIPYVYEILKQGTKNAYEVAEQTLSEVKAAMKINYFDDVQLINAQSEKYSG
;
A
#
# COMPACT_ATOMS: atom_id res chain seq x y z
N MET A 1 9.55 13.63 20.13
CA MET A 1 9.48 13.69 18.65
C MET A 1 8.09 13.24 18.23
N SER A 2 7.49 13.95 17.30
CA SER A 2 6.21 13.56 16.71
C SER A 2 6.36 12.23 15.96
N LYS A 3 5.41 11.31 16.19
CA LYS A 3 5.36 10.03 15.48
C LYS A 3 4.50 10.19 14.24
N ILE A 4 5.12 10.11 13.08
CA ILE A 4 4.46 10.30 11.78
C ILE A 4 4.51 9.00 10.97
N ILE A 5 3.39 8.62 10.39
CA ILE A 5 3.31 7.54 9.40
C ILE A 5 3.20 8.16 8.01
N LEU A 6 3.99 7.64 7.06
CA LEU A 6 3.84 7.89 5.64
C LEU A 6 3.73 6.54 4.92
N THR A 7 2.69 6.37 4.14
CA THR A 7 2.45 5.18 3.32
C THR A 7 1.67 5.57 2.07
N GLY A 8 1.55 4.68 1.09
CA GLY A 8 0.76 4.98 -0.11
C GLY A 8 0.77 3.85 -1.12
N ASP A 9 -0.04 4.02 -2.18
CA ASP A 9 -0.13 3.11 -3.31
C ASP A 9 -0.14 3.88 -4.63
N ARG A 10 0.34 3.23 -5.70
CA ARG A 10 0.30 3.79 -7.05
C ARG A 10 -1.11 3.64 -7.64
N PRO A 11 -1.70 4.70 -8.23
CA PRO A 11 -3.03 4.64 -8.85
C PRO A 11 -2.98 3.95 -10.23
N THR A 12 -2.68 2.66 -10.24
CA THR A 12 -2.61 1.83 -11.46
C THR A 12 -3.87 1.01 -11.69
N GLY A 13 -4.93 1.25 -10.93
CA GLY A 13 -6.24 0.59 -10.95
C GLY A 13 -6.79 0.40 -9.55
N LYS A 14 -8.00 -0.13 -9.44
CA LYS A 14 -8.69 -0.47 -8.18
C LYS A 14 -7.81 -1.31 -7.26
N LEU A 15 -7.98 -1.17 -5.95
CA LEU A 15 -7.29 -1.99 -4.96
C LEU A 15 -8.00 -3.34 -4.77
N HIS A 16 -7.26 -4.36 -4.41
CA HIS A 16 -7.75 -5.71 -4.26
C HIS A 16 -7.51 -6.24 -2.84
N VAL A 17 -8.11 -7.37 -2.49
CA VAL A 17 -8.01 -7.96 -1.15
C VAL A 17 -6.57 -8.23 -0.69
N GLY A 18 -5.62 -8.42 -1.61
CA GLY A 18 -4.20 -8.51 -1.28
C GLY A 18 -3.61 -7.19 -0.75
N HIS A 19 -4.04 -6.01 -1.27
CA HIS A 19 -3.68 -4.71 -0.68
C HIS A 19 -4.35 -4.54 0.69
N TYR A 20 -5.59 -5.02 0.82
CA TYR A 20 -6.36 -4.90 2.06
C TYR A 20 -5.64 -5.59 3.21
N VAL A 21 -5.39 -6.89 3.12
CA VAL A 21 -4.71 -7.63 4.19
C VAL A 21 -3.23 -7.30 4.31
N GLY A 22 -2.57 -6.96 3.20
CA GLY A 22 -1.14 -6.66 3.18
C GLY A 22 -0.78 -5.28 3.73
N SER A 23 -1.72 -4.34 3.75
CA SER A 23 -1.41 -2.95 4.09
C SER A 23 -2.59 -2.15 4.64
N LEU A 24 -3.74 -2.10 3.94
CA LEU A 24 -4.80 -1.15 4.25
C LEU A 24 -5.43 -1.40 5.63
N LYS A 25 -5.68 -2.65 5.97
CA LYS A 25 -6.22 -3.03 7.28
C LYS A 25 -5.33 -2.51 8.41
N ARG A 26 -4.01 -2.71 8.27
CA ARG A 26 -3.03 -2.21 9.25
C ARG A 26 -3.02 -0.68 9.33
N ARG A 27 -3.19 0.03 8.22
CA ARG A 27 -3.29 1.50 8.22
C ARG A 27 -4.49 1.97 9.04
N VAL A 28 -5.65 1.33 8.90
CA VAL A 28 -6.85 1.63 9.69
C VAL A 28 -6.64 1.32 11.18
N GLU A 29 -5.98 0.22 11.51
CA GLU A 29 -5.62 -0.12 12.89
C GLU A 29 -4.71 0.94 13.51
N LEU A 30 -3.64 1.32 12.81
CA LEU A 30 -2.70 2.36 13.26
C LEU A 30 -3.38 3.72 13.40
N GLN A 31 -4.26 4.10 12.46
CA GLN A 31 -5.08 5.30 12.57
C GLN A 31 -5.93 5.34 13.86
N ASN A 32 -6.49 4.20 14.23
CA ASN A 32 -7.38 4.10 15.38
C ASN A 32 -6.65 3.80 16.70
N SER A 33 -5.36 3.49 16.66
CA SER A 33 -4.55 3.21 17.86
C SER A 33 -4.33 4.45 18.74
N GLY A 34 -4.33 5.65 18.14
CA GLY A 34 -3.98 6.90 18.82
C GLY A 34 -2.50 7.05 19.16
N GLU A 35 -1.63 6.17 18.64
CA GLU A 35 -0.17 6.17 18.91
C GLU A 35 0.60 7.15 18.04
N TYR A 36 -0.01 7.67 16.98
CA TYR A 36 0.63 8.48 15.95
C TYR A 36 0.00 9.86 15.88
N ASP A 37 0.85 10.89 15.83
CA ASP A 37 0.42 12.29 15.79
C ASP A 37 -0.12 12.69 14.42
N LYS A 38 0.44 12.09 13.34
CA LYS A 38 0.02 12.33 11.96
C LYS A 38 0.14 11.06 11.12
N ILE A 39 -0.81 10.88 10.21
CA ILE A 39 -0.83 9.76 9.26
C ILE A 39 -1.07 10.32 7.87
N PHE A 40 -0.08 10.20 7.00
CA PHE A 40 -0.13 10.62 5.60
C PHE A 40 -0.28 9.41 4.69
N ILE A 41 -1.31 9.42 3.87
CA ILE A 41 -1.62 8.35 2.91
C ILE A 41 -1.48 8.90 1.50
N MET A 42 -0.40 8.52 0.81
CA MET A 42 -0.06 9.04 -0.50
C MET A 42 -0.73 8.27 -1.63
N ILE A 43 -1.34 8.97 -2.56
CA ILE A 43 -1.66 8.45 -3.89
C ILE A 43 -0.46 8.80 -4.77
N ALA A 44 0.36 7.81 -5.08
CA ALA A 44 1.67 7.99 -5.71
C ALA A 44 1.54 8.04 -7.25
N ASP A 45 0.90 9.09 -7.77
CA ASP A 45 0.61 9.28 -9.19
C ASP A 45 1.86 9.58 -10.01
N ALA A 46 2.75 10.44 -9.52
CA ALA A 46 4.02 10.73 -10.19
C ALA A 46 4.87 9.46 -10.32
N GLN A 47 4.94 8.63 -9.27
CA GLN A 47 5.62 7.34 -9.35
C GLN A 47 4.90 6.35 -10.28
N ALA A 48 3.57 6.40 -10.39
CA ALA A 48 2.83 5.54 -11.31
C ALA A 48 3.13 5.86 -12.77
N LEU A 49 3.48 7.11 -13.11
CA LEU A 49 3.86 7.51 -14.46
C LEU A 49 5.16 6.85 -14.93
N THR A 50 6.04 6.39 -14.03
CA THR A 50 7.26 5.67 -14.42
C THR A 50 6.97 4.40 -15.21
N ASP A 51 5.82 3.75 -14.96
CA ASP A 51 5.36 2.52 -15.63
C ASP A 51 4.24 2.79 -16.66
N ASN A 52 3.67 3.98 -16.69
CA ASN A 52 2.49 4.33 -17.47
C ASN A 52 2.66 5.70 -18.15
N ALA A 53 3.89 6.04 -18.54
CA ALA A 53 4.20 7.31 -19.19
C ALA A 53 3.47 7.50 -20.54
N ASP A 54 3.22 6.38 -21.23
CA ASP A 54 2.49 6.30 -22.49
C ASP A 54 0.96 6.37 -22.32
N ASN A 55 0.46 6.21 -21.10
CA ASN A 55 -0.97 6.28 -20.79
C ASN A 55 -1.26 7.06 -19.49
N PRO A 56 -0.98 8.37 -19.44
CA PRO A 56 -1.19 9.19 -18.24
C PRO A 56 -2.66 9.31 -17.85
N GLU A 57 -3.58 9.18 -18.78
CA GLU A 57 -5.03 9.22 -18.52
C GLU A 57 -5.46 8.04 -17.64
N LYS A 58 -4.86 6.88 -17.81
CA LYS A 58 -5.10 5.74 -16.91
C LYS A 58 -4.73 6.08 -15.46
N VAL A 59 -3.59 6.74 -15.23
CA VAL A 59 -3.18 7.17 -13.89
C VAL A 59 -4.16 8.20 -13.33
N ARG A 60 -4.52 9.20 -14.14
CA ARG A 60 -5.47 10.25 -13.78
C ARG A 60 -6.82 9.71 -13.33
N GLN A 61 -7.40 8.79 -14.10
CA GLN A 61 -8.70 8.18 -13.78
C GLN A 61 -8.64 7.31 -12.52
N ASN A 62 -7.50 6.69 -12.24
CA ASN A 62 -7.35 5.82 -11.09
C ASN A 62 -7.03 6.54 -9.77
N ILE A 63 -6.78 7.85 -9.77
CA ILE A 63 -6.64 8.62 -8.52
C ILE A 63 -7.90 8.51 -7.69
N ILE A 64 -9.07 8.76 -8.30
CA ILE A 64 -10.34 8.71 -7.59
C ILE A 64 -10.71 7.28 -7.18
N GLU A 65 -10.38 6.27 -8.00
CA GLU A 65 -10.63 4.87 -7.66
C GLU A 65 -9.87 4.46 -6.39
N VAL A 66 -8.60 4.85 -6.27
CA VAL A 66 -7.77 4.57 -5.08
C VAL A 66 -8.24 5.37 -3.87
N ALA A 67 -8.64 6.63 -4.05
CA ALA A 67 -9.20 7.44 -2.97
C ALA A 67 -10.49 6.81 -2.41
N LEU A 68 -11.39 6.37 -3.28
CA LEU A 68 -12.61 5.67 -2.88
C LEU A 68 -12.29 4.36 -2.13
N ASP A 69 -11.32 3.58 -2.60
CA ASP A 69 -10.89 2.37 -1.92
C ASP A 69 -10.29 2.67 -0.52
N TYR A 70 -9.50 3.73 -0.38
CA TYR A 70 -8.96 4.16 0.91
C TYR A 70 -10.06 4.53 1.91
N LEU A 71 -11.00 5.36 1.50
CA LEU A 71 -12.12 5.79 2.33
C LEU A 71 -13.04 4.61 2.67
N SER A 72 -13.27 3.71 1.71
CA SER A 72 -14.16 2.57 1.90
C SER A 72 -13.62 1.53 2.89
N VAL A 73 -12.31 1.32 2.98
CA VAL A 73 -11.73 0.43 3.99
C VAL A 73 -11.76 1.02 5.41
N GLY A 74 -12.10 2.31 5.56
CA GLY A 74 -12.26 2.96 6.85
C GLY A 74 -11.12 3.93 7.21
N LEU A 75 -10.32 4.37 6.24
CA LEU A 75 -9.45 5.53 6.46
C LEU A 75 -10.31 6.78 6.62
N ASP A 76 -10.19 7.42 7.78
CA ASP A 76 -10.98 8.55 8.20
C ASP A 76 -10.24 9.85 7.87
N PRO A 77 -10.78 10.73 7.01
CA PRO A 77 -10.13 11.98 6.64
C PRO A 77 -9.99 12.98 7.81
N ALA A 78 -10.68 12.75 8.93
CA ALA A 78 -10.46 13.54 10.15
C ALA A 78 -9.21 13.10 10.94
N LYS A 79 -8.66 11.90 10.64
CA LYS A 79 -7.51 11.31 11.34
C LYS A 79 -6.30 11.09 10.46
N SER A 80 -6.51 10.99 9.15
CA SER A 80 -5.47 10.66 8.17
C SER A 80 -5.55 11.59 6.98
N ASP A 81 -4.42 12.17 6.59
CA ASP A 81 -4.31 13.05 5.43
C ASP A 81 -4.07 12.22 4.16
N ILE A 82 -5.10 12.11 3.30
CA ILE A 82 -4.97 11.45 1.98
C ILE A 82 -4.55 12.53 0.98
N PHE A 83 -3.40 12.34 0.31
CA PHE A 83 -2.85 13.35 -0.57
C PHE A 83 -2.32 12.79 -1.90
N ILE A 84 -2.19 13.67 -2.91
CA ILE A 84 -1.70 13.34 -4.24
C ILE A 84 -0.24 13.76 -4.36
N GLN A 85 0.65 12.81 -4.70
CA GLN A 85 2.10 12.99 -4.74
C GLN A 85 2.53 14.14 -5.66
N SER A 86 1.98 14.21 -6.88
CA SER A 86 2.38 15.22 -7.88
C SER A 86 2.04 16.66 -7.46
N GLN A 87 1.15 16.83 -6.48
CA GLN A 87 0.77 18.13 -5.96
C GLN A 87 1.74 18.64 -4.86
N ILE A 88 2.75 17.84 -4.49
CA ILE A 88 3.78 18.19 -3.50
C ILE A 88 5.13 18.30 -4.23
N SER A 89 5.39 19.45 -4.84
CA SER A 89 6.62 19.71 -5.61
C SER A 89 7.90 19.53 -4.79
N GLN A 90 7.82 19.75 -3.48
CA GLN A 90 8.91 19.57 -2.51
C GLN A 90 9.49 18.15 -2.52
N LEU A 91 8.66 17.14 -2.76
CA LEU A 91 9.12 15.76 -2.86
C LEU A 91 10.05 15.55 -4.05
N THR A 92 9.78 16.23 -5.18
CA THR A 92 10.62 16.18 -6.36
C THR A 92 11.94 16.92 -6.13
N GLU A 93 11.88 18.11 -5.53
CA GLU A 93 13.07 18.91 -5.21
C GLU A 93 13.99 18.17 -4.21
N LEU A 94 13.43 17.59 -3.13
CA LEU A 94 14.16 16.76 -2.18
C LEU A 94 14.80 15.55 -2.86
N THR A 95 14.09 14.90 -3.78
CA THR A 95 14.64 13.76 -4.54
C THR A 95 15.88 14.19 -5.32
N PHE A 96 15.86 15.36 -5.97
CA PHE A 96 17.01 15.89 -6.69
C PHE A 96 18.21 16.11 -5.76
N TYR A 97 18.01 16.67 -4.56
CA TYR A 97 19.10 16.84 -3.59
C TYR A 97 19.66 15.50 -3.10
N TYR A 98 18.79 14.52 -2.85
CA TYR A 98 19.21 13.19 -2.41
C TYR A 98 19.99 12.41 -3.48
N MET A 99 19.71 12.65 -4.76
CA MET A 99 20.48 12.04 -5.86
C MET A 99 21.97 12.41 -5.79
N ASN A 100 22.35 13.56 -5.23
CA ASN A 100 23.74 13.93 -5.03
C ASN A 100 24.49 13.08 -3.97
N LEU A 101 23.75 12.31 -3.16
CA LEU A 101 24.28 11.49 -2.09
C LEU A 101 24.40 10.00 -2.46
N VAL A 102 23.89 9.61 -3.63
CA VAL A 102 23.81 8.21 -4.06
C VAL A 102 24.51 8.03 -5.40
N THR A 103 25.41 7.06 -5.49
CA THR A 103 26.06 6.71 -6.76
C THR A 103 25.24 5.71 -7.55
N VAL A 104 25.30 5.76 -8.88
CA VAL A 104 24.66 4.78 -9.76
C VAL A 104 25.07 3.35 -9.41
N SER A 105 26.36 3.11 -9.13
CA SER A 105 26.83 1.80 -8.70
C SER A 105 26.19 1.30 -7.41
N ARG A 106 25.82 2.21 -6.49
CA ARG A 106 25.13 1.86 -5.24
C ARG A 106 23.69 1.46 -5.53
N LEU A 107 22.98 2.20 -6.38
CA LEU A 107 21.62 1.87 -6.83
C LEU A 107 21.56 0.50 -7.49
N GLN A 108 22.46 0.23 -8.43
CA GLN A 108 22.53 -1.04 -9.16
C GLN A 108 22.83 -2.28 -8.29
N ARG A 109 23.38 -2.10 -7.09
CA ARG A 109 23.59 -3.21 -6.13
C ARG A 109 22.33 -3.63 -5.39
N ASN A 110 21.28 -2.79 -5.41
CA ASN A 110 20.03 -3.12 -4.75
C ASN A 110 19.28 -4.21 -5.54
N PRO A 111 18.88 -5.34 -4.92
CA PRO A 111 18.19 -6.42 -5.62
C PRO A 111 16.89 -6.01 -6.29
N THR A 112 16.10 -5.14 -5.63
CA THR A 112 14.82 -4.64 -6.19
C THR A 112 15.05 -3.79 -7.42
N VAL A 113 15.96 -2.81 -7.32
CA VAL A 113 16.37 -1.96 -8.43
C VAL A 113 16.92 -2.79 -9.60
N LYS A 114 17.79 -3.77 -9.29
CA LYS A 114 18.33 -4.68 -10.30
C LYS A 114 17.24 -5.47 -11.02
N SER A 115 16.25 -5.97 -10.30
CA SER A 115 15.10 -6.67 -10.88
C SER A 115 14.24 -5.75 -11.74
N GLU A 116 14.01 -4.51 -11.32
CA GLU A 116 13.24 -3.53 -12.11
C GLU A 116 13.98 -3.10 -13.38
N ILE A 117 15.28 -2.87 -13.31
CA ILE A 117 16.12 -2.61 -14.50
C ILE A 117 16.03 -3.78 -15.48
N GLN A 118 16.11 -5.03 -15.00
CA GLN A 118 16.01 -6.21 -15.85
C GLN A 118 14.64 -6.37 -16.52
N MET A 119 13.55 -6.03 -15.80
CA MET A 119 12.18 -6.18 -16.32
C MET A 119 11.74 -5.01 -17.20
N ARG A 120 12.26 -3.80 -16.99
CA ARG A 120 11.68 -2.56 -17.53
C ARG A 120 12.69 -1.62 -18.19
N ASN A 121 13.98 -1.97 -18.18
CA ASN A 121 15.08 -1.14 -18.66
C ASN A 121 15.25 0.23 -17.96
N PHE A 122 14.59 0.49 -16.84
CA PHE A 122 14.84 1.68 -16.05
C PHE A 122 14.46 1.47 -14.57
N GLU A 123 14.88 2.41 -13.71
CA GLU A 123 14.76 2.34 -12.27
C GLU A 123 13.62 3.23 -11.77
N ALA A 124 12.65 2.65 -11.08
CA ALA A 124 11.41 3.32 -10.69
C ALA A 124 11.26 3.59 -9.17
N SER A 125 12.03 2.96 -8.30
CA SER A 125 11.85 3.11 -6.84
C SER A 125 13.13 2.91 -6.03
N ILE A 126 13.21 3.60 -4.90
CA ILE A 126 14.29 3.45 -3.91
C ILE A 126 13.71 2.71 -2.68
N PRO A 127 14.25 1.54 -2.30
CA PRO A 127 13.83 0.82 -1.10
C PRO A 127 14.13 1.59 0.20
N VAL A 128 13.38 1.31 1.26
CA VAL A 128 13.50 2.00 2.56
C VAL A 128 14.91 1.89 3.16
N GLU A 129 15.59 0.76 3.00
CA GLU A 129 16.98 0.58 3.44
C GLU A 129 17.91 1.61 2.79
N GLN A 130 17.70 1.88 1.52
CA GLN A 130 18.47 2.87 0.77
C GLN A 130 18.11 4.29 1.20
N THR A 131 16.83 4.54 1.52
CA THR A 131 16.38 5.81 2.12
C THR A 131 17.07 6.06 3.45
N ARG A 132 17.23 5.05 4.31
CA ARG A 132 17.99 5.16 5.58
C ARG A 132 19.47 5.52 5.34
N GLU A 133 20.09 4.90 4.34
CA GLU A 133 21.49 5.23 3.97
C GLU A 133 21.61 6.68 3.49
N ILE A 134 20.64 7.16 2.71
CA ILE A 134 20.58 8.56 2.25
C ILE A 134 20.48 9.51 3.45
N VAL A 135 19.56 9.24 4.39
CA VAL A 135 19.38 10.03 5.60
C VAL A 135 20.69 10.10 6.41
N ARG A 136 21.32 8.95 6.68
CA ARG A 136 22.59 8.90 7.41
C ARG A 136 23.70 9.68 6.69
N LYS A 137 23.77 9.54 5.36
CA LYS A 137 24.74 10.26 4.54
C LYS A 137 24.49 11.75 4.57
N PHE A 138 23.22 12.18 4.44
CA PHE A 138 22.82 13.57 4.52
C PHE A 138 23.23 14.18 5.86
N ASN A 139 22.85 13.54 6.97
CA ASN A 139 23.15 14.02 8.32
C ASN A 139 24.67 14.06 8.59
N SER A 140 25.42 13.10 8.05
CA SER A 140 26.88 13.09 8.16
C SER A 140 27.56 14.25 7.43
N VAL A 141 26.98 14.74 6.33
CA VAL A 141 27.55 15.81 5.50
C VAL A 141 27.07 17.19 5.95
N TYR A 142 25.78 17.30 6.26
CA TYR A 142 25.09 18.59 6.45
C TYR A 142 24.62 18.83 7.89
N GLY A 143 24.84 17.88 8.81
CA GLY A 143 24.37 17.94 10.20
C GLY A 143 23.02 17.23 10.39
N ASP A 144 22.69 16.96 11.66
CA ASP A 144 21.47 16.22 12.04
C ASP A 144 20.20 17.01 11.69
N THR A 145 19.63 16.72 10.53
CA THR A 145 18.44 17.40 9.96
C THR A 145 17.31 16.43 9.68
N LEU A 146 17.62 15.26 9.13
CA LEU A 146 16.62 14.29 8.69
C LEU A 146 16.46 13.15 9.69
N VAL A 147 15.22 12.66 9.86
CA VAL A 147 14.91 11.53 10.72
C VAL A 147 14.98 10.23 9.92
N GLU A 148 15.68 9.22 10.47
CA GLU A 148 15.78 7.90 9.83
C GLU A 148 14.43 7.16 9.89
N PRO A 149 13.85 6.75 8.75
CA PRO A 149 12.55 6.09 8.72
C PRO A 149 12.62 4.65 9.24
N GLN A 150 11.53 4.20 9.85
CA GLN A 150 11.33 2.82 10.30
C GLN A 150 10.27 2.14 9.45
N ILE A 151 10.42 0.83 9.21
CA ILE A 151 9.43 0.02 8.49
C ILE A 151 8.42 -0.54 9.49
N LEU A 152 7.13 -0.34 9.21
CA LEU A 152 6.03 -1.00 9.90
C LEU A 152 5.43 -2.06 8.96
N LEU A 153 5.50 -3.32 9.36
CA LEU A 153 4.95 -4.45 8.60
C LEU A 153 3.69 -5.00 9.29
N PRO A 154 2.78 -5.66 8.56
CA PRO A 154 1.70 -6.44 9.15
C PRO A 154 2.24 -7.58 10.02
N ASP A 155 1.54 -7.89 11.11
CA ASP A 155 1.95 -8.94 12.04
C ASP A 155 1.81 -10.35 11.43
N ASN A 156 0.82 -10.56 10.57
CA ASN A 156 0.60 -11.84 9.89
C ASN A 156 1.37 -11.93 8.57
N LYS A 157 2.34 -12.85 8.50
CA LYS A 157 3.19 -13.06 7.32
C LYS A 157 2.42 -13.55 6.07
N VAL A 158 1.31 -14.26 6.23
CA VAL A 158 0.45 -14.71 5.12
C VAL A 158 -0.14 -13.51 4.39
N CYS A 159 -0.43 -12.42 5.11
CA CYS A 159 -0.95 -11.18 4.56
C CYS A 159 0.04 -10.45 3.63
N LEU A 160 1.34 -10.70 3.76
CA LEU A 160 2.37 -10.01 2.97
C LEU A 160 2.35 -10.37 1.48
N ARG A 161 1.89 -11.57 1.13
CA ARG A 161 1.93 -12.05 -0.26
C ARG A 161 0.78 -13.00 -0.57
N LEU A 162 -0.44 -12.48 -0.64
CA LEU A 162 -1.59 -13.29 -1.03
C LEU A 162 -1.49 -13.70 -2.52
N PRO A 163 -1.64 -15.00 -2.86
CA PRO A 163 -1.63 -15.47 -4.24
C PRO A 163 -2.87 -14.95 -5.00
N GLY A 164 -2.78 -14.89 -6.32
CA GLY A 164 -3.95 -14.69 -7.18
C GLY A 164 -4.92 -15.87 -7.11
N THR A 165 -6.14 -15.69 -7.60
CA THR A 165 -7.16 -16.74 -7.61
C THR A 165 -6.75 -17.99 -8.40
N ASP A 166 -5.78 -17.85 -9.31
CA ASP A 166 -5.18 -18.92 -10.12
C ASP A 166 -4.15 -19.78 -9.36
N GLY A 167 -3.75 -19.37 -8.15
CA GLY A 167 -2.77 -20.09 -7.32
C GLY A 167 -1.33 -20.10 -7.83
N LYS A 168 -1.04 -19.48 -8.99
CA LYS A 168 0.26 -19.57 -9.66
C LYS A 168 1.19 -18.41 -9.38
N ALA A 169 0.64 -17.22 -9.32
CA ALA A 169 1.40 -15.98 -9.18
C ALA A 169 0.81 -15.11 -8.04
N LYS A 170 1.57 -14.09 -7.63
CA LYS A 170 1.03 -13.02 -6.78
C LYS A 170 -0.18 -12.40 -7.47
N MET A 171 -1.18 -12.02 -6.67
CA MET A 171 -2.32 -11.27 -7.15
C MET A 171 -1.87 -10.04 -7.96
N SER A 172 -2.35 -9.94 -9.20
CA SER A 172 -1.96 -8.87 -10.12
C SER A 172 -3.12 -8.47 -11.03
N LYS A 173 -3.31 -7.17 -11.17
CA LYS A 173 -4.35 -6.59 -12.03
C LYS A 173 -4.18 -7.00 -13.51
N SER A 174 -2.94 -7.05 -13.99
CA SER A 174 -2.61 -7.43 -15.38
C SER A 174 -2.89 -8.90 -15.70
N LEU A 175 -2.90 -9.77 -14.68
CA LEU A 175 -3.20 -11.19 -14.83
C LEU A 175 -4.68 -11.50 -14.68
N GLY A 176 -5.52 -10.54 -14.28
CA GLY A 176 -6.95 -10.76 -14.06
C GLY A 176 -7.29 -11.71 -12.92
N ASN A 177 -6.32 -12.03 -12.04
CA ASN A 177 -6.45 -12.99 -10.94
C ASN A 177 -6.74 -12.32 -9.58
N CYS A 178 -7.36 -11.13 -9.61
CA CYS A 178 -7.65 -10.33 -8.42
C CYS A 178 -9.12 -10.42 -7.99
N ILE A 179 -9.37 -10.42 -6.67
CA ILE A 179 -10.65 -10.02 -6.08
C ILE A 179 -10.50 -8.56 -5.64
N TYR A 180 -11.25 -7.65 -6.25
CA TYR A 180 -11.22 -6.23 -5.92
C TYR A 180 -12.07 -5.91 -4.70
N LEU A 181 -11.75 -4.83 -3.98
CA LEU A 181 -12.55 -4.38 -2.84
C LEU A 181 -13.94 -3.93 -3.25
N SER A 182 -14.08 -3.45 -4.49
CA SER A 182 -15.34 -3.01 -5.10
C SER A 182 -16.06 -4.08 -5.89
N ASP A 183 -15.58 -5.34 -5.93
CA ASP A 183 -16.28 -6.42 -6.61
C ASP A 183 -17.67 -6.65 -5.99
N THR A 184 -18.65 -6.87 -6.83
CA THR A 184 -19.98 -7.26 -6.37
C THR A 184 -19.96 -8.65 -5.73
N GLU A 185 -20.97 -8.97 -4.94
CA GLU A 185 -21.10 -10.31 -4.33
C GLU A 185 -21.07 -11.42 -5.39
N GLU A 186 -21.70 -11.17 -6.56
CA GLU A 186 -21.72 -12.12 -7.67
C GLU A 186 -20.33 -12.27 -8.30
N ASP A 187 -19.55 -11.19 -8.44
CA ASP A 187 -18.19 -11.24 -8.98
C ASP A 187 -17.25 -12.00 -8.02
N VAL A 188 -17.36 -11.72 -6.70
CA VAL A 188 -16.61 -12.46 -5.68
C VAL A 188 -16.96 -13.94 -5.77
N LYS A 189 -18.26 -14.31 -5.89
CA LYS A 189 -18.71 -15.70 -6.04
C LYS A 189 -18.08 -16.36 -7.26
N LYS A 190 -18.14 -15.72 -8.43
CA LYS A 190 -17.53 -16.25 -9.67
C LYS A 190 -16.04 -16.51 -9.47
N LYS A 191 -15.32 -15.54 -8.89
CA LYS A 191 -13.87 -15.63 -8.65
C LYS A 191 -13.52 -16.71 -7.64
N VAL A 192 -14.23 -16.80 -6.51
CA VAL A 192 -14.00 -17.81 -5.48
C VAL A 192 -14.30 -19.22 -6.01
N MET A 193 -15.41 -19.40 -6.72
CA MET A 193 -15.76 -20.71 -7.26
C MET A 193 -14.78 -21.20 -8.32
N SER A 194 -14.09 -20.29 -9.02
CA SER A 194 -13.04 -20.61 -10.00
C SER A 194 -11.62 -20.72 -9.39
N MET A 195 -11.44 -20.47 -8.08
CA MET A 195 -10.13 -20.56 -7.42
C MET A 195 -9.49 -21.93 -7.60
N TYR A 196 -8.16 -21.87 -7.77
CA TYR A 196 -7.32 -23.07 -7.80
C TYR A 196 -7.37 -23.79 -6.45
N THR A 197 -7.54 -25.11 -6.52
CA THR A 197 -7.50 -26.05 -5.39
C THR A 197 -6.50 -27.17 -5.67
N ASP A 198 -6.56 -28.27 -4.94
CA ASP A 198 -5.71 -29.43 -5.19
C ASP A 198 -6.19 -30.18 -6.45
N PRO A 199 -5.37 -30.29 -7.52
CA PRO A 199 -5.76 -30.99 -8.74
C PRO A 199 -5.91 -32.50 -8.56
N ASP A 200 -5.31 -33.09 -7.52
CA ASP A 200 -5.40 -34.51 -7.21
C ASP A 200 -6.67 -34.87 -6.39
N HIS A 201 -7.37 -33.85 -5.84
CA HIS A 201 -8.61 -34.01 -5.07
C HIS A 201 -9.82 -34.09 -6.01
N ILE A 202 -9.98 -35.24 -6.70
CA ILE A 202 -11.02 -35.44 -7.73
C ILE A 202 -12.38 -35.82 -7.10
N LYS A 203 -12.36 -36.72 -6.10
CA LYS A 203 -13.56 -37.15 -5.40
C LYS A 203 -13.57 -36.60 -3.98
N VAL A 204 -14.75 -36.34 -3.46
CA VAL A 204 -14.92 -35.87 -2.07
C VAL A 204 -14.24 -36.81 -1.06
N SER A 205 -14.19 -38.13 -1.34
CA SER A 205 -13.54 -39.12 -0.49
C SER A 205 -12.02 -39.08 -0.50
N ASP A 206 -11.42 -38.42 -1.51
CA ASP A 206 -9.98 -38.39 -1.66
C ASP A 206 -9.34 -37.49 -0.61
N PRO A 207 -8.17 -37.83 -0.06
CA PRO A 207 -7.39 -36.90 0.75
C PRO A 207 -6.96 -35.69 -0.06
N GLY A 208 -7.17 -34.49 0.50
CA GLY A 208 -6.78 -33.24 -0.16
C GLY A 208 -5.50 -32.64 0.42
N LYS A 209 -4.77 -31.87 -0.40
CA LYS A 209 -3.59 -31.10 0.02
C LYS A 209 -3.98 -29.65 0.30
N ILE A 210 -3.53 -29.11 1.43
CA ILE A 210 -3.73 -27.69 1.78
C ILE A 210 -2.58 -26.81 1.30
N GLU A 211 -1.37 -27.39 1.16
CA GLU A 211 -0.19 -26.69 0.67
C GLU A 211 -0.39 -26.32 -0.80
N GLY A 212 -0.26 -25.02 -1.09
CA GLY A 212 -0.51 -24.47 -2.43
C GLY A 212 -1.99 -24.36 -2.81
N ASN A 213 -2.91 -24.76 -1.95
CA ASN A 213 -4.34 -24.59 -2.14
C ASN A 213 -4.74 -23.13 -1.83
N THR A 214 -5.12 -22.40 -2.86
CA THR A 214 -5.41 -20.98 -2.76
C THR A 214 -6.57 -20.68 -1.81
N VAL A 215 -7.58 -21.56 -1.75
CA VAL A 215 -8.76 -21.38 -0.89
C VAL A 215 -8.35 -21.38 0.58
N PHE A 216 -7.50 -22.32 0.99
CA PHE A 216 -7.01 -22.38 2.38
C PHE A 216 -6.07 -21.21 2.69
N THR A 217 -5.25 -20.77 1.75
CA THR A 217 -4.41 -19.58 1.93
C THR A 217 -5.26 -18.31 2.21
N TYR A 218 -6.39 -18.18 1.51
CA TYR A 218 -7.33 -17.07 1.79
C TYR A 218 -8.06 -17.24 3.11
N LEU A 219 -8.44 -18.47 3.49
CA LEU A 219 -9.02 -18.72 4.81
C LEU A 219 -8.03 -18.38 5.94
N ASP A 220 -6.75 -18.71 5.79
CA ASP A 220 -5.70 -18.30 6.75
C ASP A 220 -5.58 -16.76 6.90
N ALA A 221 -5.87 -16.01 5.84
CA ALA A 221 -5.79 -14.55 5.86
C ALA A 221 -7.07 -13.87 6.38
N PHE A 222 -8.24 -14.47 6.18
CA PHE A 222 -9.52 -13.79 6.38
C PHE A 222 -10.42 -14.43 7.44
N SER A 223 -10.38 -15.77 7.64
CA SER A 223 -11.32 -16.42 8.56
C SER A 223 -10.96 -16.17 10.03
N LYS A 224 -12.00 -16.06 10.84
CA LYS A 224 -11.95 -15.95 12.29
C LYS A 224 -12.77 -17.08 12.91
N GLU A 225 -12.54 -17.40 14.18
CA GLU A 225 -13.29 -18.45 14.88
C GLU A 225 -14.81 -18.21 14.83
N GLU A 226 -15.24 -16.95 14.97
CA GLU A 226 -16.65 -16.58 14.89
C GLU A 226 -17.34 -16.95 13.56
N ASP A 227 -16.59 -16.98 12.45
CA ASP A 227 -17.10 -17.28 11.12
C ASP A 227 -17.57 -18.74 11.00
N PHE A 228 -16.94 -19.64 11.76
CA PHE A 228 -17.34 -21.06 11.82
C PHE A 228 -18.74 -21.18 12.42
N GLY A 229 -18.99 -20.55 13.57
CA GLY A 229 -20.31 -20.56 14.19
C GLY A 229 -21.41 -19.99 13.29
N LEU A 230 -21.08 -19.01 12.42
CA LEU A 230 -22.02 -18.36 11.52
C LEU A 230 -22.28 -19.15 10.23
N PHE A 231 -21.25 -19.70 9.62
CA PHE A 231 -21.31 -20.20 8.24
C PHE A 231 -20.97 -21.68 8.08
N LEU A 232 -20.32 -22.31 9.09
CA LEU A 232 -19.86 -23.68 9.01
C LEU A 232 -19.83 -24.35 10.41
N PRO A 233 -20.99 -24.41 11.12
CA PRO A 233 -21.05 -24.75 12.55
C PRO A 233 -20.64 -26.17 12.92
N GLU A 234 -20.39 -27.04 11.95
CA GLU A 234 -19.84 -28.40 12.19
C GLU A 234 -18.33 -28.40 12.48
N TYR A 235 -17.64 -27.25 12.42
CA TYR A 235 -16.23 -27.08 12.78
C TYR A 235 -16.09 -25.91 13.75
N ASN A 236 -15.15 -26.03 14.70
CA ASN A 236 -14.88 -24.97 15.65
C ASN A 236 -13.85 -23.94 15.13
N ASN A 237 -12.95 -24.37 14.25
CA ASN A 237 -11.84 -23.54 13.75
C ASN A 237 -11.31 -24.06 12.40
N LEU A 238 -10.35 -23.31 11.83
CA LEU A 238 -9.76 -23.60 10.54
C LEU A 238 -8.90 -24.88 10.56
N ASP A 239 -8.27 -25.22 11.67
CA ASP A 239 -7.43 -26.41 11.76
C ASP A 239 -8.27 -27.69 11.67
N GLU A 240 -9.44 -27.75 12.32
CA GLU A 240 -10.38 -28.85 12.17
C GLU A 240 -10.86 -29.01 10.72
N LEU A 241 -11.14 -27.90 10.03
CA LEU A 241 -11.53 -27.92 8.62
C LEU A 241 -10.39 -28.44 7.73
N LYS A 242 -9.16 -27.98 7.96
CA LYS A 242 -7.96 -28.44 7.26
C LYS A 242 -7.69 -29.91 7.49
N ASP A 243 -7.83 -30.39 8.71
CA ASP A 243 -7.61 -31.79 9.05
C ASP A 243 -8.66 -32.71 8.43
N HIS A 244 -9.92 -32.26 8.35
CA HIS A 244 -10.95 -32.99 7.63
C HIS A 244 -10.64 -33.05 6.12
N TYR A 245 -10.23 -31.95 5.52
CA TYR A 245 -9.86 -31.91 4.10
C TYR A 245 -8.69 -32.86 3.77
N LYS A 246 -7.67 -32.91 4.62
CA LYS A 246 -6.53 -33.83 4.48
C LYS A 246 -6.92 -35.31 4.60
N ARG A 247 -7.92 -35.65 5.43
CA ARG A 247 -8.36 -37.02 5.60
C ARG A 247 -9.27 -37.52 4.46
N GLY A 248 -9.82 -36.62 3.67
CA GLY A 248 -10.88 -36.91 2.72
C GLY A 248 -12.27 -36.84 3.34
N GLY A 249 -13.29 -36.76 2.53
CA GLY A 249 -14.69 -36.60 2.95
C GLY A 249 -15.21 -35.13 2.90
N LEU A 250 -14.37 -34.18 2.55
CA LEU A 250 -14.74 -32.77 2.44
C LEU A 250 -14.45 -32.24 1.02
N GLY A 251 -15.49 -31.91 0.26
CA GLY A 251 -15.35 -31.42 -1.12
C GLY A 251 -15.01 -29.92 -1.20
N ASP A 252 -14.25 -29.55 -2.23
CA ASP A 252 -13.80 -28.17 -2.51
C ASP A 252 -14.94 -27.14 -2.55
N VAL A 253 -16.08 -27.50 -3.11
CA VAL A 253 -17.23 -26.61 -3.22
C VAL A 253 -17.72 -26.14 -1.85
N LYS A 254 -17.66 -27.00 -0.82
CA LYS A 254 -18.07 -26.62 0.53
C LYS A 254 -17.08 -25.64 1.15
N VAL A 255 -15.79 -25.88 0.99
CA VAL A 255 -14.72 -24.99 1.47
C VAL A 255 -14.78 -23.64 0.74
N LYS A 256 -15.00 -23.65 -0.59
CA LYS A 256 -15.19 -22.42 -1.39
C LYS A 256 -16.41 -21.62 -0.96
N LYS A 257 -17.54 -22.26 -0.65
CA LYS A 257 -18.72 -21.59 -0.11
C LYS A 257 -18.46 -20.93 1.23
N PHE A 258 -17.71 -21.61 2.11
CA PHE A 258 -17.31 -21.03 3.38
C PHE A 258 -16.43 -19.78 3.15
N LEU A 259 -15.39 -19.88 2.33
CA LEU A 259 -14.57 -18.72 1.97
C LEU A 259 -15.39 -17.57 1.36
N LEU A 260 -16.35 -17.88 0.50
CA LEU A 260 -17.24 -16.88 -0.10
C LEU A 260 -18.01 -16.09 0.96
N ASN A 261 -18.57 -16.77 1.96
CA ASN A 261 -19.29 -16.12 3.04
C ASN A 261 -18.37 -15.25 3.90
N VAL A 262 -17.18 -15.76 4.24
CA VAL A 262 -16.15 -15.01 4.98
C VAL A 262 -15.75 -13.74 4.22
N LEU A 263 -15.44 -13.85 2.92
CA LEU A 263 -15.06 -12.69 2.10
C LEU A 263 -16.21 -11.69 1.94
N ASN A 264 -17.44 -12.16 1.73
CA ASN A 264 -18.58 -11.24 1.61
C ASN A 264 -18.86 -10.50 2.91
N LYS A 265 -18.77 -11.17 4.08
CA LYS A 265 -18.87 -10.52 5.39
C LYS A 265 -17.83 -9.41 5.56
N GLU A 266 -16.59 -9.64 5.13
CA GLU A 266 -15.49 -8.65 5.23
C GLU A 266 -15.65 -7.52 4.21
N LEU A 267 -16.11 -7.80 2.99
CA LEU A 267 -16.20 -6.84 1.90
C LEU A 267 -17.50 -6.02 1.91
N GLU A 268 -18.60 -6.52 2.48
CA GLU A 268 -19.89 -5.82 2.50
C GLU A 268 -19.81 -4.42 3.14
N PRO A 269 -19.23 -4.24 4.35
CA PRO A 269 -19.09 -2.90 4.92
C PRO A 269 -18.20 -1.98 4.08
N ILE A 270 -17.21 -2.53 3.36
CA ILE A 270 -16.34 -1.77 2.46
C ILE A 270 -17.15 -1.29 1.25
N ARG A 271 -17.92 -2.17 0.60
CA ARG A 271 -18.81 -1.84 -0.52
C ARG A 271 -19.82 -0.78 -0.15
N ASN A 272 -20.45 -0.91 1.02
CA ASN A 272 -21.45 0.03 1.50
C ASN A 272 -20.86 1.43 1.70
N ARG A 273 -19.69 1.55 2.38
CA ARG A 273 -18.99 2.84 2.51
C ARG A 273 -18.57 3.41 1.16
N ARG A 274 -18.04 2.57 0.25
CA ARG A 274 -17.69 3.00 -1.10
C ARG A 274 -18.88 3.61 -1.81
N HIS A 275 -20.02 2.94 -1.77
CA HIS A 275 -21.24 3.42 -2.41
C HIS A 275 -21.71 4.78 -1.87
N GLU A 276 -21.51 5.05 -0.57
CA GLU A 276 -21.83 6.37 -0.02
C GLU A 276 -20.88 7.45 -0.56
N TYR A 277 -19.58 7.21 -0.64
CA TYR A 277 -18.63 8.17 -1.21
C TYR A 277 -18.82 8.38 -2.72
N GLU A 278 -19.22 7.36 -3.47
CA GLU A 278 -19.51 7.47 -4.90
C GLU A 278 -20.66 8.42 -5.21
N LYS A 279 -21.56 8.69 -4.27
CA LYS A 279 -22.65 9.65 -4.42
C LYS A 279 -22.19 11.11 -4.40
N ASP A 280 -21.01 11.38 -3.82
CA ASP A 280 -20.47 12.74 -3.67
C ASP A 280 -18.96 12.78 -4.01
N ILE A 281 -18.65 12.62 -5.28
CA ILE A 281 -17.28 12.72 -5.78
C ILE A 281 -16.63 14.09 -5.51
N PRO A 282 -17.36 15.23 -5.64
CA PRO A 282 -16.82 16.52 -5.22
C PRO A 282 -16.28 16.53 -3.78
N TYR A 283 -16.99 15.92 -2.84
CA TYR A 283 -16.53 15.79 -1.45
C TYR A 283 -15.24 14.96 -1.34
N VAL A 284 -15.11 13.89 -2.11
CA VAL A 284 -13.86 13.09 -2.16
C VAL A 284 -12.68 13.95 -2.65
N TYR A 285 -12.89 14.83 -3.63
CA TYR A 285 -11.86 15.77 -4.06
C TYR A 285 -11.52 16.82 -3.01
N GLU A 286 -12.48 17.31 -2.20
CA GLU A 286 -12.17 18.22 -1.08
C GLU A 286 -11.34 17.52 0.00
N ILE A 287 -11.60 16.23 0.30
CA ILE A 287 -10.74 15.42 1.18
C ILE A 287 -9.30 15.38 0.64
N LEU A 288 -9.12 15.05 -0.63
CA LEU A 288 -7.81 15.00 -1.27
C LEU A 288 -7.10 16.35 -1.24
N LYS A 289 -7.82 17.42 -1.51
CA LYS A 289 -7.29 18.79 -1.51
C LYS A 289 -6.83 19.22 -0.11
N GLN A 290 -7.63 18.92 0.93
CA GLN A 290 -7.26 19.25 2.30
C GLN A 290 -6.06 18.42 2.77
N GLY A 291 -6.05 17.10 2.53
CA GLY A 291 -4.91 16.25 2.88
C GLY A 291 -3.63 16.64 2.12
N THR A 292 -3.77 17.05 0.84
CA THR A 292 -2.65 17.58 0.05
C THR A 292 -2.11 18.89 0.64
N LYS A 293 -2.98 19.80 1.07
CA LYS A 293 -2.54 21.03 1.73
C LYS A 293 -1.76 20.75 3.01
N ASN A 294 -2.26 19.85 3.86
CA ASN A 294 -1.60 19.48 5.12
C ASN A 294 -0.22 18.81 4.86
N ALA A 295 -0.14 17.94 3.86
CA ALA A 295 1.11 17.30 3.45
C ALA A 295 2.10 18.32 2.85
N TYR A 296 1.61 19.27 2.06
CA TYR A 296 2.42 20.36 1.50
C TYR A 296 3.11 21.19 2.60
N GLU A 297 2.38 21.59 3.63
CA GLU A 297 2.92 22.38 4.74
C GLU A 297 4.08 21.68 5.46
N VAL A 298 3.96 20.37 5.70
CA VAL A 298 5.02 19.58 6.32
C VAL A 298 6.22 19.40 5.38
N ALA A 299 5.95 19.15 4.10
CA ALA A 299 7.00 19.00 3.09
C ALA A 299 7.78 20.30 2.89
N GLU A 300 7.11 21.46 2.89
CA GLU A 300 7.73 22.79 2.76
C GLU A 300 8.66 23.08 3.94
N GLN A 301 8.20 22.80 5.17
CA GLN A 301 9.05 22.95 6.35
C GLN A 301 10.31 22.09 6.24
N THR A 302 10.16 20.80 5.90
CA THR A 302 11.29 19.87 5.73
C THR A 302 12.26 20.35 4.63
N LEU A 303 11.72 20.83 3.50
CA LEU A 303 12.54 21.35 2.41
C LEU A 303 13.34 22.59 2.84
N SER A 304 12.71 23.49 3.59
CA SER A 304 13.37 24.69 4.15
C SER A 304 14.54 24.31 5.05
N GLU A 305 14.32 23.35 5.97
CA GLU A 305 15.38 22.82 6.86
C GLU A 305 16.53 22.17 6.09
N VAL A 306 16.22 21.40 5.05
CA VAL A 306 17.23 20.79 4.17
C VAL A 306 18.01 21.84 3.42
N LYS A 307 17.36 22.85 2.83
CA LYS A 307 18.03 23.96 2.14
C LYS A 307 18.96 24.74 3.08
N ALA A 308 18.52 25.01 4.28
CA ALA A 308 19.34 25.69 5.29
C ALA A 308 20.59 24.85 5.67
N ALA A 309 20.41 23.54 5.92
CA ALA A 309 21.51 22.63 6.23
C ALA A 309 22.53 22.54 5.07
N MET A 310 22.04 22.52 3.82
CA MET A 310 22.87 22.51 2.61
C MET A 310 23.47 23.90 2.27
N LYS A 311 23.11 24.96 2.99
CA LYS A 311 23.51 26.35 2.75
C LYS A 311 23.15 26.86 1.36
N ILE A 312 21.98 26.51 0.86
CA ILE A 312 21.42 26.96 -0.44
C ILE A 312 20.18 27.85 -0.28
N ASN A 313 19.94 28.33 0.94
CA ASN A 313 18.87 29.26 1.32
C ASN A 313 19.29 30.73 1.18
N TYR A 314 19.94 31.09 0.06
CA TYR A 314 20.64 32.34 -0.14
C TYR A 314 19.83 33.61 0.21
N PHE A 315 18.54 33.64 -0.09
CA PHE A 315 17.70 34.82 0.13
C PHE A 315 17.19 34.95 1.57
N ASP A 316 17.22 33.86 2.32
CA ASP A 316 16.78 33.79 3.73
C ASP A 316 17.95 33.87 4.71
N ASP A 317 19.19 33.78 4.22
CA ASP A 317 20.41 33.88 5.03
C ASP A 317 20.87 35.33 5.17
N VAL A 318 20.27 36.04 6.13
CA VAL A 318 20.59 37.46 6.43
C VAL A 318 22.08 37.62 6.84
N GLN A 319 22.68 36.62 7.49
CA GLN A 319 24.09 36.70 7.91
C GLN A 319 25.00 36.65 6.68
N LEU A 320 24.71 35.78 5.72
CA LEU A 320 25.44 35.72 4.45
C LEU A 320 25.34 37.02 3.69
N ILE A 321 24.12 37.56 3.57
CA ILE A 321 23.86 38.82 2.84
C ILE A 321 24.67 39.98 3.48
N ASN A 322 24.61 40.14 4.80
CA ASN A 322 25.35 41.18 5.52
C ASN A 322 26.85 41.02 5.37
N ALA A 323 27.39 39.83 5.56
CA ALA A 323 28.83 39.57 5.40
C ALA A 323 29.33 39.84 3.99
N GLN A 324 28.54 39.49 2.98
CA GLN A 324 28.87 39.83 1.57
C GLN A 324 28.75 41.31 1.30
N SER A 325 27.72 41.98 1.84
CA SER A 325 27.59 43.43 1.71
C SER A 325 28.79 44.17 2.30
N GLU A 326 29.23 43.81 3.51
CA GLU A 326 30.45 44.38 4.13
C GLU A 326 31.71 44.12 3.30
N LYS A 327 31.86 42.88 2.78
CA LYS A 327 33.02 42.51 1.95
C LYS A 327 33.15 43.31 0.67
N TYR A 328 32.03 43.67 0.05
CA TYR A 328 32.00 44.36 -1.25
C TYR A 328 31.72 45.88 -1.17
N SER A 329 31.52 46.41 0.05
CA SER A 329 31.31 47.85 0.30
C SER A 329 32.63 48.65 0.49
N GLY A 330 33.79 47.98 0.52
CA GLY A 330 35.11 48.56 0.78
C GLY A 330 35.91 48.78 -0.50
#